data_9ffc852f5756ae87d26287ccb5519cca
#
_entry.id   9ffc852f5756ae87d26287ccb5519cca
#
_cell.length_a   1.000
_cell.length_b   1.000
_cell.length_c   1.000
_cell.angle_alpha   90.00
_cell.angle_beta   90.00
_cell.angle_gamma   90.00
#
_symmetry.space_group_name_H-M   'P 1'
#
loop_
_entity.id
_entity.type
_entity.pdbx_description
1 polymer ?
#
loop_
_entity_poly.entity_id
_entity_poly.type
_entity_poly.pdbx_seq_one_letter_code
_entity_poly.pdbx_strand_id
1 'polypeptide(L)'
;YAGLMAGESYLQAGDTARARHAFKDLSAPTVRDFGQYGVARTDFAAADYAGTRSVLGSITSPVLARQAGALEGWTFFREHQFRAGAAALSIVGTDEPSRQLASMDGHGIRRRSRLASTLLSALLPGAGQTYSGRAGDGAYSFLTVASTGLVTWWFADKRDTRDPTYVKVSIFGVITALFYAGNVYGANIAARDYNLLQEHRYIQRADSLFGLMSLEPDYHVLLDSAPGDTTRHGRE
;
A
#
# COMPACT_ATOMS: atom_id res chain seq x y z
N TYR A 1 -19.40 6.00 29.33
CA TYR A 1 -18.24 6.85 29.05
C TYR A 1 -16.90 6.20 29.43
N ALA A 2 -16.80 5.69 30.69
CA ALA A 2 -15.56 5.05 31.17
C ALA A 2 -15.06 3.91 30.28
N GLY A 3 -15.95 3.07 29.75
CA GLY A 3 -15.60 1.99 28.84
C GLY A 3 -15.04 2.48 27.49
N LEU A 4 -15.55 3.61 26.96
CA LEU A 4 -14.99 4.25 25.76
C LEU A 4 -13.56 4.72 26.01
N MET A 5 -13.32 5.40 27.12
CA MET A 5 -11.98 5.89 27.50
C MET A 5 -10.99 4.75 27.74
N ALA A 6 -11.46 3.66 28.35
CA ALA A 6 -10.63 2.46 28.54
C ALA A 6 -10.25 1.83 27.17
N GLY A 7 -11.22 1.70 26.25
CA GLY A 7 -10.97 1.21 24.89
C GLY A 7 -9.96 2.07 24.13
N GLU A 8 -10.11 3.40 24.18
CA GLU A 8 -9.16 4.34 23.57
C GLU A 8 -7.75 4.19 24.15
N SER A 9 -7.64 4.10 25.47
CA SER A 9 -6.35 3.94 26.14
C SER A 9 -5.64 2.63 25.71
N TYR A 10 -6.38 1.53 25.61
CA TYR A 10 -5.83 0.27 25.11
C TYR A 10 -5.43 0.35 23.63
N LEU A 11 -6.23 1.01 22.80
CA LEU A 11 -5.93 1.18 21.38
C LEU A 11 -4.67 2.02 21.18
N GLN A 12 -4.52 3.11 21.92
CA GLN A 12 -3.31 3.94 21.91
C GLN A 12 -2.08 3.19 22.42
N ALA A 13 -2.26 2.28 23.38
CA ALA A 13 -1.19 1.40 23.86
C ALA A 13 -0.85 0.24 22.90
N GLY A 14 -1.58 0.09 21.78
CA GLY A 14 -1.39 -1.00 20.81
C GLY A 14 -1.98 -2.34 21.28
N ASP A 15 -2.70 -2.39 22.40
CA ASP A 15 -3.37 -3.59 22.90
C ASP A 15 -4.74 -3.74 22.23
N THR A 16 -4.71 -4.21 21.00
CA THR A 16 -5.92 -4.38 20.17
C THR A 16 -6.91 -5.38 20.78
N ALA A 17 -6.43 -6.39 21.50
CA ALA A 17 -7.31 -7.39 22.12
C ALA A 17 -8.15 -6.79 23.27
N ARG A 18 -7.51 -6.06 24.19
CA ARG A 18 -8.23 -5.39 25.29
C ARG A 18 -9.08 -4.23 24.78
N ALA A 19 -8.58 -3.45 23.81
CA ALA A 19 -9.35 -2.39 23.18
C ALA A 19 -10.66 -2.92 22.58
N ARG A 20 -10.57 -3.99 21.79
CA ARG A 20 -11.74 -4.64 21.18
C ARG A 20 -12.76 -5.12 22.21
N HIS A 21 -12.28 -5.72 23.30
CA HIS A 21 -13.16 -6.18 24.38
C HIS A 21 -13.88 -4.99 25.03
N ALA A 22 -13.13 -3.95 25.42
CA ALA A 22 -13.70 -2.77 26.08
C ALA A 22 -14.76 -2.06 25.20
N PHE A 23 -14.53 -1.94 23.89
CA PHE A 23 -15.49 -1.35 22.97
C PHE A 23 -16.71 -2.25 22.71
N LYS A 24 -16.53 -3.57 22.65
CA LYS A 24 -17.60 -4.54 22.40
C LYS A 24 -18.59 -4.65 23.55
N ASP A 25 -18.15 -4.40 24.76
CA ASP A 25 -19.00 -4.44 25.97
C ASP A 25 -19.97 -3.24 26.07
N LEU A 26 -19.85 -2.27 25.18
CA LEU A 26 -20.69 -1.07 25.14
C LEU A 26 -22.03 -1.37 24.45
N SER A 27 -22.99 -1.89 25.21
CA SER A 27 -24.31 -2.30 24.72
C SER A 27 -25.41 -1.23 24.86
N ALA A 28 -25.18 -0.19 25.65
CA ALA A 28 -26.17 0.87 25.85
C ALA A 28 -26.44 1.62 24.52
N PRO A 29 -27.73 1.85 24.16
CA PRO A 29 -28.09 2.43 22.85
C PRO A 29 -27.35 3.73 22.52
N THR A 30 -27.12 4.60 23.49
CA THR A 30 -26.47 5.90 23.33
C THR A 30 -24.99 5.81 22.98
N VAL A 31 -24.30 4.73 23.36
CA VAL A 31 -22.85 4.55 23.14
C VAL A 31 -22.53 3.39 22.20
N ARG A 32 -23.53 2.63 21.78
CA ARG A 32 -23.37 1.43 20.98
C ARG A 32 -22.60 1.69 19.68
N ASP A 33 -23.02 2.68 18.92
CA ASP A 33 -22.40 3.02 17.63
C ASP A 33 -20.96 3.51 17.82
N PHE A 34 -20.68 4.24 18.90
CA PHE A 34 -19.32 4.64 19.27
C PHE A 34 -18.46 3.43 19.65
N GLY A 35 -19.03 2.46 20.36
CA GLY A 35 -18.37 1.18 20.66
C GLY A 35 -18.07 0.39 19.39
N GLN A 36 -19.04 0.28 18.46
CA GLN A 36 -18.83 -0.35 17.16
C GLN A 36 -17.75 0.34 16.34
N TYR A 37 -17.73 1.67 16.33
CA TYR A 37 -16.67 2.41 15.67
C TYR A 37 -15.29 2.16 16.30
N GLY A 38 -15.22 2.07 17.64
CA GLY A 38 -14.00 1.67 18.36
C GLY A 38 -13.54 0.26 17.99
N VAL A 39 -14.47 -0.71 17.88
CA VAL A 39 -14.17 -2.07 17.36
C VAL A 39 -13.62 -2.00 15.96
N ALA A 40 -14.26 -1.24 15.06
CA ALA A 40 -13.79 -1.09 13.67
C ALA A 40 -12.37 -0.50 13.59
N ARG A 41 -12.05 0.52 14.40
CA ARG A 41 -10.67 1.08 14.50
C ARG A 41 -9.68 0.05 15.03
N THR A 42 -10.10 -0.80 15.95
CA THR A 42 -9.26 -1.87 16.51
C THR A 42 -9.00 -2.95 15.47
N ASP A 43 -10.03 -3.38 14.74
CA ASP A 43 -9.90 -4.35 13.64
C ASP A 43 -9.01 -3.80 12.50
N PHE A 44 -9.14 -2.51 12.19
CA PHE A 44 -8.25 -1.82 11.25
C PHE A 44 -6.78 -1.85 11.72
N ALA A 45 -6.52 -1.55 12.98
CA ALA A 45 -5.17 -1.59 13.57
C ALA A 45 -4.58 -3.02 13.56
N ALA A 46 -5.43 -4.04 13.65
CA ALA A 46 -5.06 -5.45 13.50
C ALA A 46 -4.96 -5.92 12.03
N ALA A 47 -5.12 -5.00 11.05
CA ALA A 47 -5.15 -5.27 9.62
C ALA A 47 -6.29 -6.22 9.16
N ASP A 48 -7.35 -6.37 9.96
CA ASP A 48 -8.60 -7.03 9.56
C ASP A 48 -9.52 -6.04 8.85
N TYR A 49 -9.20 -5.73 7.59
CA TYR A 49 -9.95 -4.73 6.81
C TYR A 49 -11.36 -5.19 6.46
N ALA A 50 -11.56 -6.48 6.26
CA ALA A 50 -12.88 -7.05 5.99
C ALA A 50 -13.78 -6.97 7.24
N GLY A 51 -13.26 -7.33 8.41
CA GLY A 51 -13.92 -7.17 9.69
C GLY A 51 -14.26 -5.70 9.97
N THR A 52 -13.31 -4.79 9.73
CA THR A 52 -13.53 -3.35 9.84
C THR A 52 -14.75 -2.90 9.03
N ARG A 53 -14.82 -3.21 7.74
CA ARG A 53 -15.96 -2.82 6.88
C ARG A 53 -17.28 -3.44 7.31
N SER A 54 -17.26 -4.69 7.77
CA SER A 54 -18.45 -5.37 8.29
C SER A 54 -19.03 -4.65 9.50
N VAL A 55 -18.18 -4.22 10.42
CA VAL A 55 -18.61 -3.48 11.62
C VAL A 55 -19.07 -2.07 11.25
N LEU A 56 -18.34 -1.36 10.37
CA LEU A 56 -18.73 -0.02 9.92
C LEU A 56 -20.12 0.00 9.26
N GLY A 57 -20.46 -1.04 8.50
CA GLY A 57 -21.79 -1.17 7.88
C GLY A 57 -22.95 -1.31 8.86
N SER A 58 -22.69 -1.60 10.15
CA SER A 58 -23.71 -1.69 11.21
C SER A 58 -23.95 -0.37 11.96
N ILE A 59 -23.10 0.65 11.73
CA ILE A 59 -23.21 1.96 12.37
C ILE A 59 -24.31 2.77 11.70
N THR A 60 -25.24 3.27 12.49
CA THR A 60 -26.40 4.05 12.01
C THR A 60 -26.32 5.51 12.41
N SER A 61 -25.46 5.87 13.34
CA SER A 61 -25.34 7.23 13.86
C SER A 61 -24.81 8.21 12.80
N PRO A 62 -25.55 9.27 12.47
CA PRO A 62 -25.12 10.29 11.51
C PRO A 62 -23.88 11.06 12.00
N VAL A 63 -23.66 11.11 13.31
CA VAL A 63 -22.50 11.78 13.93
C VAL A 63 -21.18 11.08 13.53
N LEU A 64 -21.22 9.77 13.34
CA LEU A 64 -20.06 8.96 12.96
C LEU A 64 -19.94 8.71 11.45
N ALA A 65 -20.92 9.17 10.65
CA ALA A 65 -20.98 8.87 9.23
C ALA A 65 -19.69 9.28 8.47
N ARG A 66 -19.13 10.45 8.80
CA ARG A 66 -17.90 10.94 8.19
C ARG A 66 -16.69 10.08 8.58
N GLN A 67 -16.53 9.82 9.86
CA GLN A 67 -15.40 9.03 10.38
C GLN A 67 -15.48 7.58 9.90
N ALA A 68 -16.68 7.00 9.90
CA ALA A 68 -16.92 5.63 9.42
C ALA A 68 -16.58 5.50 7.93
N GLY A 69 -17.08 6.40 7.10
CA GLY A 69 -16.80 6.38 5.66
C GLY A 69 -15.33 6.69 5.33
N ALA A 70 -14.66 7.55 6.10
CA ALA A 70 -13.24 7.80 5.95
C ALA A 70 -12.41 6.55 6.31
N LEU A 71 -12.74 5.87 7.39
CA LEU A 71 -12.07 4.63 7.80
C LEU A 71 -12.33 3.50 6.79
N GLU A 72 -13.56 3.40 6.26
CA GLU A 72 -13.89 2.46 5.19
C GLU A 72 -13.04 2.72 3.94
N GLY A 73 -12.96 3.97 3.49
CA GLY A 73 -12.10 4.37 2.37
C GLY A 73 -10.64 3.98 2.60
N TRP A 74 -10.14 4.16 3.83
CA TRP A 74 -8.77 3.78 4.18
C TRP A 74 -8.56 2.26 4.10
N THR A 75 -9.53 1.42 4.49
CA THR A 75 -9.41 -0.04 4.32
C THR A 75 -9.18 -0.42 2.86
N PHE A 76 -9.90 0.19 1.93
CA PHE A 76 -9.73 -0.05 0.49
C PHE A 76 -8.35 0.37 -0.02
N PHE A 77 -7.81 1.49 0.45
CA PHE A 77 -6.45 1.91 0.10
C PHE A 77 -5.41 0.90 0.60
N ARG A 78 -5.58 0.37 1.80
CA ARG A 78 -4.69 -0.66 2.37
C ARG A 78 -4.74 -1.99 1.59
N GLU A 79 -5.87 -2.30 0.97
CA GLU A 79 -6.03 -3.47 0.10
C GLU A 79 -5.71 -3.18 -1.38
N HIS A 80 -5.10 -2.03 -1.70
CA HIS A 80 -4.77 -1.61 -3.06
C HIS A 80 -5.98 -1.44 -3.99
N GLN A 81 -7.19 -1.30 -3.43
CA GLN A 81 -8.45 -1.07 -4.14
C GLN A 81 -8.72 0.44 -4.28
N PHE A 82 -7.81 1.17 -4.91
CA PHE A 82 -7.78 2.63 -4.92
C PHE A 82 -9.08 3.26 -5.45
N ARG A 83 -9.68 2.67 -6.50
CA ARG A 83 -10.94 3.18 -7.07
C ARG A 83 -12.10 3.08 -6.07
N ALA A 84 -12.21 1.97 -5.35
CA ALA A 84 -13.25 1.80 -4.33
C ALA A 84 -13.02 2.75 -3.14
N GLY A 85 -11.77 2.91 -2.70
CA GLY A 85 -11.42 3.85 -1.64
C GLY A 85 -11.70 5.30 -2.02
N ALA A 86 -11.32 5.72 -3.21
CA ALA A 86 -11.63 7.06 -3.72
C ALA A 86 -13.15 7.32 -3.81
N ALA A 87 -13.92 6.32 -4.26
CA ALA A 87 -15.38 6.43 -4.32
C ALA A 87 -16.01 6.58 -2.92
N ALA A 88 -15.58 5.78 -1.93
CA ALA A 88 -16.06 5.90 -0.56
C ALA A 88 -15.77 7.30 0.02
N LEU A 89 -14.56 7.81 -0.19
CA LEU A 89 -14.15 9.13 0.30
C LEU A 89 -14.83 10.29 -0.41
N SER A 90 -15.25 10.13 -1.68
CA SER A 90 -15.98 11.17 -2.41
C SER A 90 -17.37 11.46 -1.81
N ILE A 91 -17.94 10.51 -1.07
CA ILE A 91 -19.26 10.64 -0.44
C ILE A 91 -19.15 11.39 0.90
N VAL A 92 -18.07 11.20 1.65
CA VAL A 92 -17.94 11.67 3.03
C VAL A 92 -17.11 12.92 3.20
N GLY A 93 -16.30 13.31 2.22
CA GLY A 93 -15.25 14.31 2.40
C GLY A 93 -15.60 15.69 1.86
N THR A 94 -15.73 16.68 2.76
CA THR A 94 -15.81 18.11 2.40
C THR A 94 -14.48 18.84 2.63
N ASP A 95 -13.59 18.27 3.43
CA ASP A 95 -12.28 18.81 3.76
C ASP A 95 -11.23 18.52 2.67
N GLU A 96 -10.15 19.28 2.67
CA GLU A 96 -9.11 19.19 1.63
C GLU A 96 -8.43 17.81 1.56
N PRO A 97 -8.03 17.16 2.69
CA PRO A 97 -7.47 15.82 2.63
C PRO A 97 -8.42 14.80 1.99
N SER A 98 -9.71 14.83 2.31
CA SER A 98 -10.70 13.92 1.75
C SER A 98 -10.86 14.11 0.24
N ARG A 99 -10.89 15.36 -0.24
CA ARG A 99 -10.95 15.66 -1.68
C ARG A 99 -9.71 15.16 -2.43
N GLN A 100 -8.52 15.34 -1.85
CA GLN A 100 -7.29 14.81 -2.43
C GLN A 100 -7.31 13.29 -2.49
N LEU A 101 -7.72 12.61 -1.42
CA LEU A 101 -7.86 11.15 -1.38
C LEU A 101 -8.92 10.65 -2.36
N ALA A 102 -10.06 11.34 -2.50
CA ALA A 102 -11.09 11.01 -3.48
C ALA A 102 -10.58 11.11 -4.93
N SER A 103 -9.55 11.93 -5.19
CA SER A 103 -8.89 12.01 -6.50
C SER A 103 -7.86 10.90 -6.74
N MET A 104 -7.50 10.13 -5.71
CA MET A 104 -6.48 9.08 -5.76
C MET A 104 -7.09 7.72 -6.16
N ASP A 105 -7.60 7.62 -7.38
CA ASP A 105 -8.28 6.43 -7.92
C ASP A 105 -7.34 5.35 -8.50
N GLY A 106 -6.04 5.55 -8.40
CA GLY A 106 -5.00 4.65 -8.91
C GLY A 106 -4.56 4.94 -10.35
N HIS A 107 -5.25 5.80 -11.12
CA HIS A 107 -4.84 6.17 -12.48
C HIS A 107 -3.51 6.94 -12.52
N GLY A 108 -3.16 7.64 -11.44
CA GLY A 108 -1.90 8.37 -11.30
C GLY A 108 -0.66 7.48 -11.10
N ILE A 109 -0.81 6.17 -10.91
CA ILE A 109 0.31 5.25 -10.69
C ILE A 109 0.99 4.94 -12.02
N ARG A 110 2.20 5.47 -12.20
CA ARG A 110 3.01 5.17 -13.39
C ARG A 110 3.53 3.74 -13.30
N ARG A 111 3.05 2.89 -14.21
CA ARG A 111 3.49 1.48 -14.30
C ARG A 111 4.37 1.27 -15.53
N ARG A 112 5.36 0.39 -15.39
CA ARG A 112 6.21 -0.08 -16.49
C ARG A 112 5.77 -1.49 -16.90
N SER A 113 5.70 -1.72 -18.22
CA SER A 113 5.37 -3.05 -18.73
C SER A 113 6.55 -3.99 -18.51
N ARG A 114 6.31 -5.10 -17.82
CA ARG A 114 7.31 -6.16 -17.60
C ARG A 114 7.72 -6.81 -18.93
N LEU A 115 6.75 -7.02 -19.83
CA LEU A 115 7.01 -7.58 -21.15
C LEU A 115 7.89 -6.63 -21.98
N ALA A 116 7.56 -5.34 -22.02
CA ALA A 116 8.36 -4.35 -22.73
C ALA A 116 9.79 -4.29 -22.18
N SER A 117 9.97 -4.29 -20.86
CA SER A 117 11.29 -4.32 -20.22
C SER A 117 12.10 -5.55 -20.64
N THR A 118 11.46 -6.73 -20.61
CA THR A 118 12.09 -8.00 -21.00
C THR A 118 12.51 -7.98 -22.49
N LEU A 119 11.61 -7.56 -23.38
CA LEU A 119 11.89 -7.49 -24.82
C LEU A 119 12.98 -6.47 -25.13
N LEU A 120 12.98 -5.31 -24.49
CA LEU A 120 14.05 -4.32 -24.66
C LEU A 120 15.41 -4.88 -24.27
N SER A 121 15.51 -5.63 -23.15
CA SER A 121 16.77 -6.25 -22.75
C SER A 121 17.16 -7.47 -23.58
N ALA A 122 16.19 -8.13 -24.23
CA ALA A 122 16.49 -9.18 -25.19
C ALA A 122 17.03 -8.61 -26.53
N LEU A 123 16.61 -7.41 -26.91
CA LEU A 123 17.14 -6.75 -28.10
C LEU A 123 18.46 -6.04 -27.83
N LEU A 124 18.54 -5.33 -26.73
CA LEU A 124 19.71 -4.58 -26.31
C LEU A 124 19.96 -4.82 -24.82
N PRO A 125 21.03 -5.56 -24.44
CA PRO A 125 21.34 -5.81 -23.05
C PRO A 125 21.34 -4.53 -22.23
N GLY A 126 20.66 -4.53 -21.07
CA GLY A 126 20.55 -3.36 -20.19
C GLY A 126 19.43 -2.38 -20.51
N ALA A 127 18.83 -2.41 -21.70
CA ALA A 127 17.80 -1.45 -22.10
C ALA A 127 16.52 -1.55 -21.25
N GLY A 128 16.13 -2.75 -20.85
CA GLY A 128 14.97 -2.96 -19.99
C GLY A 128 15.16 -2.45 -18.57
N GLN A 129 16.35 -2.60 -17.97
CA GLN A 129 16.70 -2.02 -16.69
C GLN A 129 16.67 -0.49 -16.75
N THR A 130 17.24 0.09 -17.82
CA THR A 130 17.20 1.54 -18.07
C THR A 130 15.76 2.03 -18.25
N TYR A 131 14.94 1.32 -19.03
CA TYR A 131 13.51 1.59 -19.16
C TYR A 131 12.79 1.59 -17.81
N SER A 132 13.19 0.71 -16.90
CA SER A 132 12.63 0.58 -15.56
C SER A 132 13.24 1.55 -14.53
N GLY A 133 14.02 2.54 -14.97
CA GLY A 133 14.60 3.58 -14.12
C GLY A 133 15.90 3.16 -13.42
N ARG A 134 16.51 2.02 -13.78
CA ARG A 134 17.75 1.49 -13.21
C ARG A 134 18.89 1.58 -14.25
N ALA A 135 19.22 2.82 -14.66
CA ALA A 135 20.19 3.08 -15.72
C ALA A 135 21.60 2.54 -15.38
N GLY A 136 22.03 2.60 -14.11
CA GLY A 136 23.30 2.04 -13.66
C GLY A 136 23.38 0.53 -13.86
N ASP A 137 22.32 -0.20 -13.47
CA ASP A 137 22.23 -1.64 -13.68
C ASP A 137 22.14 -1.99 -15.18
N GLY A 138 21.48 -1.13 -15.97
CA GLY A 138 21.42 -1.26 -17.42
C GLY A 138 22.79 -1.14 -18.06
N ALA A 139 23.58 -0.14 -17.68
CA ALA A 139 24.94 0.05 -18.17
C ALA A 139 25.85 -1.13 -17.77
N TYR A 140 25.76 -1.59 -16.52
CA TYR A 140 26.50 -2.75 -16.04
C TYR A 140 26.17 -4.01 -16.85
N SER A 141 24.87 -4.30 -17.04
CA SER A 141 24.41 -5.45 -17.83
C SER A 141 24.90 -5.37 -19.28
N PHE A 142 24.83 -4.19 -19.90
CA PHE A 142 25.34 -3.98 -21.24
C PHE A 142 26.84 -4.28 -21.34
N LEU A 143 27.65 -3.67 -20.47
CA LEU A 143 29.08 -3.86 -20.47
C LEU A 143 29.48 -5.32 -20.22
N THR A 144 28.80 -6.00 -19.30
CA THR A 144 29.08 -7.40 -18.98
C THR A 144 28.77 -8.32 -20.17
N VAL A 145 27.60 -8.19 -20.79
CA VAL A 145 27.22 -9.03 -21.93
C VAL A 145 28.08 -8.68 -23.15
N ALA A 146 28.33 -7.40 -23.41
CA ALA A 146 29.13 -6.97 -24.55
C ALA A 146 30.59 -7.43 -24.43
N SER A 147 31.21 -7.29 -23.25
CA SER A 147 32.61 -7.72 -23.05
C SER A 147 32.78 -9.24 -23.16
N THR A 148 31.89 -10.02 -22.52
CA THR A 148 31.95 -11.49 -22.61
C THR A 148 31.64 -11.98 -24.01
N GLY A 149 30.68 -11.34 -24.72
CA GLY A 149 30.38 -11.61 -26.12
C GLY A 149 31.56 -11.30 -27.03
N LEU A 150 32.22 -10.16 -26.83
CA LEU A 150 33.43 -9.78 -27.61
C LEU A 150 34.57 -10.79 -27.41
N VAL A 151 34.82 -11.23 -26.17
CA VAL A 151 35.81 -12.26 -25.87
C VAL A 151 35.46 -13.59 -26.56
N THR A 152 34.19 -13.99 -26.48
CA THR A 152 33.70 -15.20 -27.18
C THR A 152 33.95 -15.11 -28.68
N TRP A 153 33.57 -13.98 -29.29
CA TRP A 153 33.77 -13.73 -30.72
C TRP A 153 35.25 -13.74 -31.08
N TRP A 154 36.11 -13.09 -30.30
CA TRP A 154 37.54 -13.05 -30.53
C TRP A 154 38.18 -14.45 -30.55
N PHE A 155 37.79 -15.36 -29.61
CA PHE A 155 38.24 -16.75 -29.67
C PHE A 155 37.64 -17.52 -30.85
N ALA A 156 36.41 -17.25 -31.24
CA ALA A 156 35.77 -17.89 -32.37
C ALA A 156 36.40 -17.50 -33.70
N ASP A 157 36.82 -16.26 -33.86
CA ASP A 157 37.49 -15.73 -35.06
C ASP A 157 38.89 -16.31 -35.24
N LYS A 158 39.64 -16.46 -34.14
CA LYS A 158 41.02 -16.99 -34.15
C LYS A 158 41.14 -18.53 -34.11
N ARG A 159 40.05 -19.26 -34.32
CA ARG A 159 40.05 -20.71 -34.21
C ARG A 159 40.89 -21.33 -35.35
N ASP A 160 42.05 -21.90 -34.98
CA ASP A 160 42.76 -22.89 -35.77
C ASP A 160 42.25 -24.28 -35.37
N THR A 161 41.98 -25.16 -36.32
CA THR A 161 41.43 -26.50 -36.10
C THR A 161 42.38 -27.43 -35.33
N ARG A 162 43.60 -27.01 -35.04
CA ARG A 162 44.62 -27.75 -34.33
C ARG A 162 44.82 -27.35 -32.86
N ASP A 163 44.15 -26.27 -32.40
CA ASP A 163 44.32 -25.72 -31.06
C ASP A 163 43.10 -26.03 -30.17
N PRO A 164 43.22 -26.22 -28.84
CA PRO A 164 42.10 -26.40 -27.90
C PRO A 164 41.20 -25.15 -27.76
N THR A 165 41.19 -24.26 -28.70
CA THR A 165 40.39 -23.03 -28.79
C THR A 165 38.89 -23.31 -28.72
N TYR A 166 38.42 -24.49 -29.14
CA TYR A 166 37.01 -24.91 -28.95
C TYR A 166 36.57 -24.89 -27.50
N VAL A 167 37.45 -25.30 -26.59
CA VAL A 167 37.15 -25.30 -25.14
C VAL A 167 36.95 -23.86 -24.66
N LYS A 168 37.80 -22.93 -25.08
CA LYS A 168 37.70 -21.51 -24.72
C LYS A 168 36.43 -20.87 -25.27
N VAL A 169 36.11 -21.10 -26.55
CA VAL A 169 34.86 -20.61 -27.18
C VAL A 169 33.64 -21.16 -26.45
N SER A 170 33.63 -22.43 -26.06
CA SER A 170 32.52 -23.04 -25.35
C SER A 170 32.36 -22.46 -23.99
N ILE A 171 33.44 -22.28 -23.21
CA ILE A 171 33.41 -21.70 -21.86
C ILE A 171 32.87 -20.27 -21.91
N PHE A 172 33.48 -19.41 -22.74
CA PHE A 172 33.06 -18.00 -22.81
C PHE A 172 31.68 -17.85 -23.44
N GLY A 173 31.31 -18.72 -24.41
CA GLY A 173 29.96 -18.77 -24.96
C GLY A 173 28.88 -19.08 -23.91
N VAL A 174 29.13 -20.09 -23.05
CA VAL A 174 28.23 -20.42 -21.96
C VAL A 174 28.14 -19.27 -20.96
N ILE A 175 29.28 -18.66 -20.60
CA ILE A 175 29.31 -17.50 -19.69
C ILE A 175 28.48 -16.34 -20.29
N THR A 176 28.67 -16.01 -21.57
CA THR A 176 27.91 -14.98 -22.26
C THR A 176 26.43 -15.27 -22.28
N ALA A 177 26.03 -16.52 -22.55
CA ALA A 177 24.64 -16.97 -22.55
C ALA A 177 24.00 -16.83 -21.14
N LEU A 178 24.74 -17.18 -20.09
CA LEU A 178 24.27 -17.03 -18.70
C LEU A 178 24.07 -15.56 -18.33
N PHE A 179 25.03 -14.68 -18.66
CA PHE A 179 24.89 -13.24 -18.42
C PHE A 179 23.75 -12.63 -19.23
N TYR A 180 23.60 -13.05 -20.48
CA TYR A 180 22.49 -12.60 -21.32
C TYR A 180 21.13 -13.04 -20.74
N ALA A 181 20.99 -14.30 -20.35
CA ALA A 181 19.77 -14.79 -19.72
C ALA A 181 19.48 -14.04 -18.40
N GLY A 182 20.51 -13.83 -17.58
CA GLY A 182 20.44 -13.03 -16.35
C GLY A 182 20.02 -11.58 -16.60
N ASN A 183 20.53 -10.94 -17.66
CA ASN A 183 20.13 -9.61 -18.07
C ASN A 183 18.64 -9.54 -18.44
N VAL A 184 18.13 -10.48 -19.25
CA VAL A 184 16.72 -10.53 -19.66
C VAL A 184 15.80 -10.75 -18.45
N TYR A 185 16.18 -11.69 -17.56
CA TYR A 185 15.46 -11.93 -16.32
C TYR A 185 15.49 -10.71 -15.39
N GLY A 186 16.66 -10.10 -15.21
CA GLY A 186 16.84 -8.91 -14.38
C GLY A 186 16.00 -7.72 -14.85
N ALA A 187 15.80 -7.55 -16.14
CA ALA A 187 14.91 -6.53 -16.69
C ALA A 187 13.45 -6.74 -16.28
N ASN A 188 12.97 -7.99 -16.26
CA ASN A 188 11.62 -8.33 -15.79
C ASN A 188 11.43 -7.96 -14.31
N ILE A 189 12.43 -8.29 -13.48
CA ILE A 189 12.44 -7.95 -12.06
C ILE A 189 12.50 -6.44 -11.86
N ALA A 190 13.35 -5.72 -12.60
CA ALA A 190 13.47 -4.27 -12.49
C ALA A 190 12.13 -3.55 -12.76
N ALA A 191 11.36 -3.99 -13.75
CA ALA A 191 10.03 -3.43 -14.03
C ALA A 191 9.01 -3.76 -12.92
N ARG A 192 9.09 -4.97 -12.35
CA ARG A 192 8.24 -5.36 -11.21
C ARG A 192 8.54 -4.48 -9.99
N ASP A 193 9.81 -4.33 -9.65
CA ASP A 193 10.24 -3.56 -8.49
C ASP A 193 9.90 -2.07 -8.64
N TYR A 194 10.04 -1.52 -9.87
CA TYR A 194 9.59 -0.18 -10.18
C TYR A 194 8.09 -0.01 -9.88
N ASN A 195 7.25 -0.95 -10.35
CA ASN A 195 5.81 -0.89 -10.14
C ASN A 195 5.44 -0.97 -8.64
N LEU A 196 6.07 -1.87 -7.89
CA LEU A 196 5.88 -1.98 -6.45
C LEU A 196 6.28 -0.70 -5.71
N LEU A 197 7.40 -0.08 -6.12
CA LEU A 197 7.84 1.19 -5.52
C LEU A 197 6.86 2.33 -5.79
N GLN A 198 6.31 2.42 -7.02
CA GLN A 198 5.31 3.45 -7.35
C GLN A 198 4.02 3.25 -6.55
N GLU A 199 3.57 2.01 -6.42
CA GLU A 199 2.39 1.65 -5.64
C GLU A 199 2.59 1.96 -4.14
N HIS A 200 3.76 1.61 -3.60
CA HIS A 200 4.12 1.92 -2.22
C HIS A 200 4.16 3.43 -1.94
N ARG A 201 4.77 4.21 -2.82
CA ARG A 201 4.77 5.69 -2.72
C ARG A 201 3.37 6.28 -2.78
N TYR A 202 2.49 5.68 -3.58
CA TYR A 202 1.10 6.10 -3.70
C TYR A 202 0.35 5.88 -2.39
N ILE A 203 0.51 4.70 -1.78
CA ILE A 203 -0.08 4.38 -0.47
C ILE A 203 0.49 5.27 0.63
N GLN A 204 1.81 5.50 0.67
CA GLN A 204 2.43 6.40 1.64
C GLN A 204 1.87 7.83 1.56
N ARG A 205 1.61 8.31 0.34
CA ARG A 205 0.95 9.61 0.17
C ARG A 205 -0.49 9.60 0.69
N ALA A 206 -1.24 8.54 0.41
CA ALA A 206 -2.59 8.38 0.96
C ALA A 206 -2.56 8.32 2.50
N ASP A 207 -1.66 7.54 3.09
CA ASP A 207 -1.49 7.46 4.55
C ASP A 207 -1.18 8.83 5.18
N SER A 208 -0.35 9.65 4.52
CA SER A 208 -0.06 11.01 4.98
C SER A 208 -1.32 11.88 5.00
N LEU A 209 -2.18 11.76 3.99
CA LEU A 209 -3.45 12.50 3.93
C LEU A 209 -4.45 11.99 4.97
N PHE A 210 -4.55 10.68 5.17
CA PHE A 210 -5.37 10.08 6.22
C PHE A 210 -4.91 10.52 7.62
N GLY A 211 -3.60 10.66 7.84
CA GLY A 211 -3.04 11.18 9.08
C GLY A 211 -3.43 12.64 9.39
N LEU A 212 -3.84 13.41 8.38
CA LEU A 212 -4.37 14.77 8.55
C LEU A 212 -5.87 14.78 8.88
N MET A 213 -6.57 13.67 8.69
CA MET A 213 -8.00 13.56 8.98
C MET A 213 -8.22 13.21 10.46
N SER A 214 -9.11 13.93 11.13
CA SER A 214 -9.55 13.53 12.46
C SER A 214 -10.50 12.33 12.35
N LEU A 215 -9.99 11.14 12.68
CA LEU A 215 -10.79 9.91 12.78
C LEU A 215 -11.24 9.62 14.21
N GLU A 216 -10.84 10.46 15.15
CA GLU A 216 -11.34 10.37 16.53
C GLU A 216 -12.77 10.89 16.60
N PRO A 217 -13.68 10.14 17.23
CA PRO A 217 -15.05 10.59 17.46
C PRO A 217 -15.09 11.77 18.41
N ASP A 218 -16.01 12.70 18.17
CA ASP A 218 -16.32 13.72 19.15
C ASP A 218 -17.21 13.12 20.26
N TYR A 219 -16.58 12.72 21.34
CA TYR A 219 -17.29 12.14 22.50
C TYR A 219 -18.07 13.18 23.32
N HIS A 220 -17.89 14.48 23.10
CA HIS A 220 -18.67 15.53 23.78
C HIS A 220 -20.15 15.45 23.43
N VAL A 221 -20.49 15.01 22.22
CA VAL A 221 -21.87 14.77 21.79
C VAL A 221 -22.62 13.80 22.73
N LEU A 222 -21.91 12.85 23.36
CA LEU A 222 -22.49 11.92 24.30
C LEU A 222 -22.81 12.59 25.67
N LEU A 223 -22.07 13.63 26.04
CA LEU A 223 -22.30 14.37 27.30
C LEU A 223 -23.50 15.31 27.14
N ASP A 224 -23.68 15.91 25.96
CA ASP A 224 -24.80 16.81 25.69
C ASP A 224 -26.13 16.05 25.49
N SER A 225 -26.07 14.76 25.16
CA SER A 225 -27.25 13.89 25.04
C SER A 225 -27.64 13.15 26.31
N ALA A 226 -26.89 13.29 27.37
CA ALA A 226 -27.30 12.80 28.70
C ALA A 226 -28.54 13.56 29.15
N PRO A 227 -29.64 12.89 29.56
CA PRO A 227 -30.83 13.57 30.05
C PRO A 227 -30.43 14.47 31.23
N GLY A 228 -30.54 15.77 31.03
CA GLY A 228 -30.19 16.77 32.02
C GLY A 228 -30.89 16.46 33.32
N ASP A 229 -30.14 16.48 34.40
CA ASP A 229 -30.65 16.41 35.76
C ASP A 229 -31.62 17.61 35.99
N THR A 230 -32.90 17.38 35.72
CA THR A 230 -33.97 18.34 35.91
C THR A 230 -34.28 18.60 37.41
N THR A 231 -33.36 18.26 38.29
CA THR A 231 -33.54 18.47 39.75
C THR A 231 -33.04 19.81 40.29
N ARG A 232 -32.88 20.84 39.42
CA ARG A 232 -32.38 22.16 39.86
C ARG A 232 -33.36 23.33 39.65
N HIS A 233 -34.67 23.12 39.77
CA HIS A 233 -35.62 24.22 39.99
C HIS A 233 -36.79 23.74 40.85
N GLY A 234 -36.64 23.93 42.17
CA GLY A 234 -37.73 23.67 43.11
C GLY A 234 -37.33 23.98 44.54
N ARG A 235 -36.81 25.17 44.77
CA ARG A 235 -36.77 25.82 46.07
C ARG A 235 -36.73 27.34 45.90
N GLU A 236 -37.88 27.91 45.80
CA GLU A 236 -38.22 29.22 46.40
C GLU A 236 -39.61 29.12 46.98
#